data_cc66d2cd471d4ef39d2f56a080a61bb8
#
_entry.id   cc66d2cd471d4ef39d2f56a080a61bb8
#
_cell.length_a   1.000
_cell.length_b   1.000
_cell.length_c   1.000
_cell.angle_alpha   90.00
_cell.angle_beta   90.00
_cell.angle_gamma   90.00
#
_symmetry.space_group_name_H-M   'P 1'
#
loop_
_entity.id
_entity.type
_entity.pdbx_description
1 polymer ?
#
loop_
_entity_poly.entity_id
_entity_poly.type
_entity_poly.pdbx_seq_one_letter_code
_entity_poly.pdbx_strand_id
1 'polypeptide(L)'
;MSSAATLAASLNTSLSMPLAGAPVAVIPAHHLMTFLLQLGLLLGLATLLGRLSARFGLPALLGELCAGILIGPSLLANAAPDLFAWLLPQDPARFHLIDAVGQLGVLLLVGMTGMHLDTGFLRRQGRSAAWISGTGLLVPLALGVGIGFLAPPEMIVGGTDPMVFALFLGVALCVSAIPVIAKILTEMRLLHRDIGQLILSTSVIDDVAGWFLLSVVSALATAGARTGQAALTAIALLAVFVLASLLIGRRAVAAVLRLADRGQGDRTLIAAVTVLFLLFAAVTHALGFEAILGAFVCGALIGSSPDLKVARLAPLQTFVAAVLAPIFFATAGLRMDLTELANPVVLGAGLLVLAVAIAGKFAGAYLGARIARRTRWEALALGAGLNSRGVIEVIVAMVGLRLGVLTTASYTVIVLVAVVTSMMAPPLLRFAASRIAPTEDEVVREEFFDALETPGQTPDKQFVTTAKEA
;
A
#
# COMPACT_ATOMS: atom_id res chain seq x y z
N MET A 1 49.86 20.03 34.17
CA MET A 1 49.64 18.57 34.31
C MET A 1 48.18 18.13 34.11
N SER A 2 47.34 18.95 33.47
CA SER A 2 45.90 18.64 33.28
C SER A 2 45.55 18.13 31.85
N SER A 3 46.41 18.34 30.84
CA SER A 3 46.09 17.99 29.45
C SER A 3 46.34 16.51 29.09
N ALA A 4 47.25 15.82 29.77
CA ALA A 4 47.56 14.42 29.51
C ALA A 4 46.50 13.45 30.08
N ALA A 5 45.86 13.80 31.18
CA ALA A 5 44.80 13.00 31.78
C ALA A 5 43.51 13.01 30.97
N THR A 6 43.20 14.12 30.32
CA THR A 6 42.03 14.26 29.46
C THR A 6 42.18 13.51 28.12
N LEU A 7 43.42 13.45 27.60
CA LEU A 7 43.72 12.68 26.38
C LEU A 7 43.71 11.16 26.66
N ALA A 8 44.15 10.73 27.86
CA ALA A 8 44.10 9.32 28.24
C ALA A 8 42.65 8.84 28.49
N ALA A 9 41.79 9.71 29.01
CA ALA A 9 40.37 9.38 29.20
C ALA A 9 39.61 9.31 27.86
N SER A 10 39.96 10.14 26.88
CA SER A 10 39.31 10.09 25.53
C SER A 10 39.83 8.91 24.70
N LEU A 11 41.04 8.45 24.90
CA LEU A 11 41.58 7.25 24.21
C LEU A 11 41.03 5.93 24.83
N ASN A 12 40.63 5.94 26.10
CA ASN A 12 40.04 4.75 26.72
C ASN A 12 38.55 4.53 26.38
N THR A 13 37.85 5.59 25.93
CA THR A 13 36.45 5.51 25.46
C THR A 13 36.33 5.05 24.00
N SER A 14 37.41 5.14 23.22
CA SER A 14 37.43 4.73 21.81
C SER A 14 37.92 3.30 21.57
N LEU A 15 38.32 2.56 22.58
CA LEU A 15 38.83 1.19 22.46
C LEU A 15 37.93 0.10 23.07
N SER A 16 36.70 0.39 23.45
CA SER A 16 35.68 -0.64 23.62
C SER A 16 35.12 -1.09 22.27
N MET A 17 36.00 -1.63 21.41
CA MET A 17 35.53 -2.52 20.34
C MET A 17 34.80 -3.69 21.03
N PRO A 18 33.57 -4.02 20.71
CA PRO A 18 32.95 -5.25 21.16
C PRO A 18 33.86 -6.39 20.70
N LEU A 19 34.34 -7.20 21.62
CA LEU A 19 35.12 -8.42 21.37
C LEU A 19 34.40 -9.22 20.29
N ALA A 20 35.01 -9.29 19.11
CA ALA A 20 34.57 -10.16 18.03
C ALA A 20 34.58 -11.60 18.61
N GLY A 21 33.40 -12.12 18.97
CA GLY A 21 33.28 -13.50 19.47
C GLY A 21 32.23 -13.75 20.56
N ALA A 22 31.59 -12.75 21.17
CA ALA A 22 30.45 -13.04 22.03
C ALA A 22 29.26 -13.52 21.19
N PRO A 23 28.67 -14.70 21.48
CA PRO A 23 27.49 -15.15 20.74
C PRO A 23 26.36 -14.12 20.90
N VAL A 24 25.71 -13.80 19.80
CA VAL A 24 24.53 -12.89 19.83
C VAL A 24 23.55 -13.44 20.85
N ALA A 25 23.15 -12.61 21.82
CA ALA A 25 22.19 -13.00 22.83
C ALA A 25 20.89 -13.49 22.21
N VAL A 26 20.43 -14.67 22.56
CA VAL A 26 19.14 -15.21 22.10
C VAL A 26 18.00 -14.38 22.70
N ILE A 27 16.88 -14.34 21.99
CA ILE A 27 15.66 -13.67 22.47
C ILE A 27 15.27 -14.31 23.82
N PRO A 28 15.07 -13.53 24.88
CA PRO A 28 14.64 -14.06 26.17
C PRO A 28 13.32 -14.83 26.04
N ALA A 29 13.19 -15.96 26.73
CA ALA A 29 12.03 -16.85 26.62
C ALA A 29 10.70 -16.12 26.85
N HIS A 30 10.64 -15.17 27.79
CA HIS A 30 9.45 -14.36 28.04
C HIS A 30 9.12 -13.43 26.86
N HIS A 31 10.10 -12.84 26.21
CA HIS A 31 9.89 -12.00 25.01
C HIS A 31 9.39 -12.84 23.84
N LEU A 32 9.93 -14.03 23.66
CA LEU A 32 9.48 -14.95 22.61
C LEU A 32 8.02 -15.38 22.86
N MET A 33 7.68 -15.74 24.11
CA MET A 33 6.31 -16.13 24.47
C MET A 33 5.31 -15.01 24.18
N THR A 34 5.58 -13.78 24.66
CA THR A 34 4.70 -12.63 24.42
C THR A 34 4.58 -12.30 22.92
N PHE A 35 5.66 -12.35 22.17
CA PHE A 35 5.66 -12.14 20.72
C PHE A 35 4.77 -13.17 19.98
N LEU A 36 4.93 -14.45 20.31
CA LEU A 36 4.11 -15.51 19.70
C LEU A 36 2.62 -15.35 20.03
N LEU A 37 2.30 -14.97 21.28
CA LEU A 37 0.94 -14.71 21.71
C LEU A 37 0.35 -13.49 20.97
N GLN A 38 1.09 -12.40 20.88
CA GLN A 38 0.70 -11.19 20.15
C GLN A 38 0.41 -11.53 18.69
N LEU A 39 1.32 -12.24 18.03
CA LEU A 39 1.18 -12.62 16.62
C LEU A 39 -0.03 -13.52 16.39
N GLY A 40 -0.21 -14.53 17.24
CA GLY A 40 -1.36 -15.44 17.17
C GLY A 40 -2.70 -14.74 17.42
N LEU A 41 -2.75 -13.83 18.40
CA LEU A 41 -3.94 -13.07 18.72
C LEU A 41 -4.29 -12.07 17.62
N LEU A 42 -3.30 -11.31 17.12
CA LEU A 42 -3.49 -10.37 16.02
C LEU A 42 -4.00 -11.09 14.77
N LEU A 43 -3.35 -12.19 14.36
CA LEU A 43 -3.76 -12.95 13.19
C LEU A 43 -5.15 -13.57 13.38
N GLY A 44 -5.42 -14.14 14.56
CA GLY A 44 -6.71 -14.74 14.87
C GLY A 44 -7.86 -13.73 14.80
N LEU A 45 -7.69 -12.56 15.44
CA LEU A 45 -8.69 -11.48 15.39
C LEU A 45 -8.80 -10.86 13.98
N ALA A 46 -7.68 -10.61 13.32
CA ALA A 46 -7.69 -10.06 11.96
C ALA A 46 -8.44 -10.97 10.99
N THR A 47 -8.19 -12.29 11.04
CA THR A 47 -8.90 -13.25 10.19
C THR A 47 -10.38 -13.36 10.55
N LEU A 48 -10.74 -13.32 11.83
CA LEU A 48 -12.13 -13.37 12.28
C LEU A 48 -12.91 -12.13 11.83
N LEU A 49 -12.38 -10.94 12.14
CA LEU A 49 -13.03 -9.67 11.81
C LEU A 49 -12.98 -9.37 10.30
N GLY A 50 -11.91 -9.78 9.60
CA GLY A 50 -11.82 -9.70 8.15
C GLY A 50 -12.90 -10.55 7.46
N ARG A 51 -13.15 -11.79 7.94
CA ARG A 51 -14.27 -12.62 7.46
C ARG A 51 -15.62 -12.00 7.78
N LEU A 52 -15.75 -11.41 8.97
CA LEU A 52 -17.00 -10.75 9.37
C LEU A 52 -17.28 -9.54 8.46
N SER A 53 -16.28 -8.68 8.19
CA SER A 53 -16.40 -7.56 7.25
C SER A 53 -16.81 -8.05 5.86
N ALA A 54 -16.19 -9.12 5.36
CA ALA A 54 -16.52 -9.71 4.07
C ALA A 54 -17.96 -10.23 4.00
N ARG A 55 -18.52 -10.76 5.10
CA ARG A 55 -19.94 -11.16 5.18
C ARG A 55 -20.92 -10.00 4.99
N PHE A 56 -20.51 -8.79 5.38
CA PHE A 56 -21.30 -7.57 5.18
C PHE A 56 -21.00 -6.88 3.84
N GLY A 57 -20.28 -7.52 2.93
CA GLY A 57 -19.90 -6.94 1.64
C GLY A 57 -18.86 -5.82 1.76
N LEU A 58 -18.11 -5.77 2.87
CA LEU A 58 -17.04 -4.81 3.11
C LEU A 58 -15.67 -5.46 2.84
N PRO A 59 -14.65 -4.69 2.42
CA PRO A 59 -13.30 -5.21 2.28
C PRO A 59 -12.77 -5.85 3.59
N ALA A 60 -12.12 -7.02 3.51
CA ALA A 60 -11.55 -7.71 4.67
C ALA A 60 -10.56 -6.84 5.45
N LEU A 61 -9.80 -6.00 4.74
CA LEU A 61 -8.88 -4.99 5.28
C LEU A 61 -9.50 -4.19 6.45
N LEU A 62 -10.79 -3.83 6.36
CA LEU A 62 -11.46 -3.06 7.42
C LEU A 62 -11.52 -3.85 8.73
N GLY A 63 -11.89 -5.12 8.65
CA GLY A 63 -11.89 -6.00 9.83
C GLY A 63 -10.49 -6.25 10.38
N GLU A 64 -9.51 -6.38 9.50
CA GLU A 64 -8.11 -6.57 9.87
C GLU A 64 -7.53 -5.34 10.61
N LEU A 65 -7.83 -4.12 10.14
CA LEU A 65 -7.52 -2.88 10.87
C LEU A 65 -8.25 -2.80 12.21
N CYS A 66 -9.54 -3.16 12.24
CA CYS A 66 -10.33 -3.18 13.48
C CYS A 66 -9.72 -4.13 14.52
N ALA A 67 -9.10 -5.24 14.13
CA ALA A 67 -8.43 -6.14 15.07
C ALA A 67 -7.31 -5.42 15.83
N GLY A 68 -6.52 -4.60 15.14
CA GLY A 68 -5.50 -3.78 15.77
C GLY A 68 -6.07 -2.69 16.66
N ILE A 69 -7.13 -2.00 16.22
CA ILE A 69 -7.81 -0.96 17.02
C ILE A 69 -8.37 -1.55 18.34
N LEU A 70 -8.92 -2.77 18.28
CA LEU A 70 -9.48 -3.43 19.46
C LEU A 70 -8.41 -3.76 20.52
N ILE A 71 -7.23 -4.24 20.08
CA ILE A 71 -6.12 -4.59 20.97
C ILE A 71 -5.27 -3.36 21.31
N GLY A 72 -5.38 -2.31 20.52
CA GLY A 72 -4.55 -1.10 20.57
C GLY A 72 -4.94 -0.10 21.66
N PRO A 73 -4.33 1.08 21.62
CA PRO A 73 -4.56 2.15 22.59
C PRO A 73 -6.01 2.63 22.60
N SER A 74 -6.72 2.53 21.48
CA SER A 74 -8.09 3.03 21.33
C SER A 74 -9.09 2.32 22.27
N LEU A 75 -8.97 1.00 22.45
CA LEU A 75 -9.96 0.25 23.24
C LEU A 75 -9.32 -0.49 24.41
N LEU A 76 -8.35 -1.38 24.17
CA LEU A 76 -7.82 -2.25 25.23
C LEU A 76 -7.08 -1.44 26.31
N ALA A 77 -6.32 -0.40 25.94
CA ALA A 77 -5.64 0.43 26.92
C ALA A 77 -6.60 1.17 27.86
N ASN A 78 -7.79 1.53 27.37
CA ASN A 78 -8.80 2.21 28.15
C ASN A 78 -9.68 1.23 28.96
N ALA A 79 -10.00 0.05 28.41
CA ALA A 79 -10.87 -0.94 29.03
C ALA A 79 -10.13 -1.81 30.07
N ALA A 80 -8.87 -2.16 29.80
CA ALA A 80 -8.08 -3.04 30.64
C ALA A 80 -6.57 -2.67 30.56
N PRO A 81 -6.16 -1.56 31.23
CA PRO A 81 -4.81 -1.00 31.10
C PRO A 81 -3.72 -1.98 31.53
N ASP A 82 -3.92 -2.79 32.55
CA ASP A 82 -2.95 -3.78 33.02
C ASP A 82 -2.75 -4.90 31.99
N LEU A 83 -3.83 -5.35 31.34
CA LEU A 83 -3.76 -6.35 30.27
C LEU A 83 -3.07 -5.78 29.05
N PHE A 84 -3.37 -4.52 28.69
CA PHE A 84 -2.70 -3.82 27.58
C PHE A 84 -1.20 -3.71 27.83
N ALA A 85 -0.78 -3.24 29.01
CA ALA A 85 0.62 -3.10 29.37
C ALA A 85 1.38 -4.43 29.40
N TRP A 86 0.69 -5.52 29.77
CA TRP A 86 1.27 -6.85 29.74
C TRP A 86 1.36 -7.42 28.33
N LEU A 87 0.32 -7.26 27.52
CA LEU A 87 0.24 -7.81 26.17
C LEU A 87 1.10 -6.98 25.19
N LEU A 88 1.07 -5.66 25.28
CA LEU A 88 1.76 -4.71 24.40
C LEU A 88 2.67 -3.79 25.27
N PRO A 89 3.72 -4.33 25.87
CA PRO A 89 4.63 -3.53 26.68
C PRO A 89 5.23 -2.40 25.84
N GLN A 90 5.35 -1.21 26.45
CA GLN A 90 5.88 0.02 25.85
C GLN A 90 7.40 -0.04 25.56
N ASP A 91 7.95 -1.25 25.43
CA ASP A 91 9.35 -1.49 25.11
C ASP A 91 9.53 -1.48 23.58
N PRO A 92 10.24 -0.50 23.01
CA PRO A 92 10.46 -0.41 21.57
C PRO A 92 11.03 -1.68 20.95
N ALA A 93 11.95 -2.37 21.66
CA ALA A 93 12.60 -3.57 21.16
C ALA A 93 11.60 -4.73 20.93
N ARG A 94 10.57 -4.83 21.76
CA ARG A 94 9.52 -5.86 21.62
C ARG A 94 8.55 -5.53 20.50
N PHE A 95 8.19 -4.25 20.35
CA PHE A 95 7.32 -3.79 19.28
C PHE A 95 7.96 -3.99 17.91
N HIS A 96 9.29 -3.82 17.80
CA HIS A 96 10.03 -4.04 16.56
C HIS A 96 9.92 -5.46 16.00
N LEU A 97 9.69 -6.49 16.83
CA LEU A 97 9.51 -7.86 16.36
C LEU A 97 8.21 -8.00 15.55
N ILE A 98 7.11 -7.44 16.05
CA ILE A 98 5.82 -7.44 15.33
C ILE A 98 5.92 -6.58 14.07
N ASP A 99 6.55 -5.41 14.22
CA ASP A 99 6.74 -4.47 13.11
C ASP A 99 7.56 -5.10 11.97
N ALA A 100 8.61 -5.86 12.29
CA ALA A 100 9.41 -6.57 11.30
C ALA A 100 8.58 -7.60 10.49
N VAL A 101 7.67 -8.34 11.15
CA VAL A 101 6.77 -9.27 10.46
C VAL A 101 5.79 -8.51 9.56
N GLY A 102 5.21 -7.42 10.06
CA GLY A 102 4.33 -6.53 9.29
C GLY A 102 5.04 -5.92 8.08
N GLN A 103 6.27 -5.43 8.25
CA GLN A 103 7.11 -4.87 7.18
C GLN A 103 7.41 -5.91 6.09
N LEU A 104 7.77 -7.13 6.49
CA LEU A 104 7.96 -8.23 5.54
C LEU A 104 6.66 -8.54 4.81
N GLY A 105 5.54 -8.52 5.53
CA GLY A 105 4.22 -8.77 4.97
C GLY A 105 3.83 -7.77 3.88
N VAL A 106 3.96 -6.48 4.17
CA VAL A 106 3.62 -5.43 3.19
C VAL A 106 4.57 -5.45 2.00
N LEU A 107 5.86 -5.71 2.23
CA LEU A 107 6.86 -5.77 1.16
C LEU A 107 6.54 -6.89 0.16
N LEU A 108 6.22 -8.08 0.65
CA LEU A 108 5.81 -9.20 -0.20
C LEU A 108 4.45 -8.94 -0.85
N LEU A 109 3.48 -8.38 -0.14
CA LEU A 109 2.17 -8.04 -0.67
C LEU A 109 2.28 -7.07 -1.85
N VAL A 110 3.07 -6.02 -1.70
CA VAL A 110 3.26 -5.01 -2.74
C VAL A 110 4.09 -5.54 -3.91
N GLY A 111 5.12 -6.36 -3.64
CA GLY A 111 5.86 -7.06 -4.69
C GLY A 111 4.96 -7.95 -5.54
N MET A 112 4.02 -8.64 -4.91
CA MET A 112 3.03 -9.47 -5.62
C MET A 112 2.01 -8.62 -6.40
N THR A 113 1.59 -7.49 -5.85
CA THR A 113 0.74 -6.53 -6.58
C THR A 113 1.43 -6.04 -7.85
N GLY A 114 2.74 -5.74 -7.77
CA GLY A 114 3.56 -5.38 -8.93
C GLY A 114 3.56 -6.44 -10.05
N MET A 115 3.51 -7.74 -9.71
CA MET A 115 3.47 -8.79 -10.73
C MET A 115 2.18 -8.85 -11.56
N HIS A 116 1.09 -8.30 -11.05
CA HIS A 116 -0.19 -8.26 -11.76
C HIS A 116 -0.34 -7.05 -12.69
N LEU A 117 0.74 -6.24 -12.87
CA LEU A 117 0.73 -5.13 -13.81
C LEU A 117 0.73 -5.63 -15.26
N ASP A 118 -0.42 -5.57 -15.90
CA ASP A 118 -0.55 -5.85 -17.34
C ASP A 118 -0.27 -4.59 -18.16
N THR A 119 0.95 -4.50 -18.69
CA THR A 119 1.36 -3.38 -19.55
C THR A 119 0.64 -3.36 -20.89
N GLY A 120 0.16 -4.51 -21.38
CA GLY A 120 -0.62 -4.61 -22.62
C GLY A 120 -2.00 -4.00 -22.46
N PHE A 121 -2.63 -4.23 -21.34
CA PHE A 121 -3.92 -3.67 -20.95
C PHE A 121 -3.85 -2.14 -20.79
N LEU A 122 -2.79 -1.62 -20.15
CA LEU A 122 -2.55 -0.18 -20.06
C LEU A 122 -2.48 0.49 -21.43
N ARG A 123 -1.90 -0.16 -22.44
CA ARG A 123 -1.77 0.41 -23.80
C ARG A 123 -3.12 0.52 -24.51
N ARG A 124 -4.07 -0.38 -24.30
CA ARG A 124 -5.39 -0.37 -24.96
C ARG A 124 -6.27 0.78 -24.46
N GLN A 125 -6.33 1.04 -23.16
CA GLN A 125 -7.11 2.12 -22.53
C GLN A 125 -6.31 3.43 -22.34
N GLY A 126 -5.05 3.47 -22.76
CA GLY A 126 -3.99 4.37 -22.37
C GLY A 126 -4.36 5.86 -22.31
N ARG A 127 -5.02 6.42 -23.31
CA ARG A 127 -5.31 7.86 -23.33
C ARG A 127 -6.42 8.26 -22.36
N SER A 128 -7.49 7.48 -22.28
CA SER A 128 -8.59 7.76 -21.35
C SER A 128 -8.15 7.53 -19.90
N ALA A 129 -7.52 6.39 -19.63
CA ALA A 129 -6.99 6.09 -18.29
C ALA A 129 -5.95 7.14 -17.84
N ALA A 130 -5.06 7.60 -18.73
CA ALA A 130 -4.07 8.62 -18.44
C ALA A 130 -4.70 9.98 -18.05
N TRP A 131 -5.74 10.44 -18.76
CA TRP A 131 -6.43 11.67 -18.39
C TRP A 131 -7.16 11.54 -17.05
N ILE A 132 -7.84 10.40 -16.83
CA ILE A 132 -8.61 10.17 -15.60
C ILE A 132 -7.65 10.02 -14.41
N SER A 133 -6.57 9.26 -14.56
CA SER A 133 -5.54 9.14 -13.52
C SER A 133 -4.83 10.46 -13.27
N GLY A 134 -4.40 11.17 -14.33
CA GLY A 134 -3.70 12.43 -14.19
C GLY A 134 -4.50 13.46 -13.39
N THR A 135 -5.76 13.70 -13.74
CA THR A 135 -6.63 14.62 -12.97
C THR A 135 -7.05 14.03 -11.63
N GLY A 136 -7.30 12.71 -11.56
CA GLY A 136 -7.64 11.97 -10.36
C GLY A 136 -6.53 11.89 -9.32
N LEU A 137 -5.27 12.14 -9.73
CA LEU A 137 -4.11 12.30 -8.84
C LEU A 137 -3.83 13.77 -8.53
N LEU A 138 -3.75 14.64 -9.56
CA LEU A 138 -3.32 16.02 -9.39
C LEU A 138 -4.31 16.85 -8.59
N VAL A 139 -5.63 16.67 -8.80
CA VAL A 139 -6.65 17.46 -8.08
C VAL A 139 -6.62 17.14 -6.57
N PRO A 140 -6.75 15.88 -6.12
CA PRO A 140 -6.69 15.59 -4.69
C PRO A 140 -5.31 15.83 -4.09
N LEU A 141 -4.20 15.65 -4.85
CA LEU A 141 -2.86 16.00 -4.40
C LEU A 141 -2.77 17.51 -4.09
N ALA A 142 -3.18 18.36 -5.03
CA ALA A 142 -3.14 19.81 -4.84
C ALA A 142 -4.03 20.28 -3.68
N LEU A 143 -5.24 19.73 -3.57
CA LEU A 143 -6.13 20.02 -2.46
C LEU A 143 -5.56 19.52 -1.12
N GLY A 144 -4.99 18.31 -1.09
CA GLY A 144 -4.36 17.74 0.10
C GLY A 144 -3.15 18.56 0.56
N VAL A 145 -2.30 18.99 -0.37
CA VAL A 145 -1.18 19.91 -0.07
C VAL A 145 -1.73 21.24 0.46
N GLY A 146 -2.78 21.80 -0.18
CA GLY A 146 -3.40 23.06 0.25
C GLY A 146 -3.90 23.00 1.69
N ILE A 147 -4.67 21.96 2.05
CA ILE A 147 -5.15 21.82 3.44
C ILE A 147 -4.04 21.41 4.41
N GLY A 148 -2.99 20.75 3.93
CA GLY A 148 -1.82 20.40 4.74
C GLY A 148 -1.12 21.63 5.34
N PHE A 149 -1.09 22.75 4.62
CA PHE A 149 -0.58 24.02 5.15
C PHE A 149 -1.51 24.67 6.19
N LEU A 150 -2.77 24.26 6.25
CA LEU A 150 -3.76 24.72 7.23
C LEU A 150 -3.93 23.75 8.40
N ALA A 151 -3.14 22.67 8.42
CA ALA A 151 -3.24 21.66 9.46
C ALA A 151 -2.87 22.25 10.84
N PRO A 152 -3.64 21.90 11.89
CA PRO A 152 -3.35 22.36 13.23
C PRO A 152 -2.08 21.71 13.80
N PRO A 153 -1.41 22.36 14.75
CA PRO A 153 -0.15 21.87 15.33
C PRO A 153 -0.24 20.46 15.93
N GLU A 154 -1.40 20.03 16.39
CA GLU A 154 -1.67 18.72 16.96
C GLU A 154 -1.48 17.57 15.93
N MET A 155 -1.57 17.90 14.65
CA MET A 155 -1.40 16.94 13.56
C MET A 155 0.04 16.87 13.04
N ILE A 156 0.91 17.79 13.41
CA ILE A 156 2.26 17.93 12.87
C ILE A 156 3.28 17.66 13.98
N VAL A 157 4.26 16.80 13.73
CA VAL A 157 5.35 16.57 14.69
C VAL A 157 6.20 17.84 14.78
N GLY A 158 6.51 18.28 16.01
CA GLY A 158 7.30 19.49 16.23
C GLY A 158 8.65 19.45 15.52
N GLY A 159 8.96 20.51 14.76
CA GLY A 159 10.19 20.60 13.95
C GLY A 159 10.07 20.05 12.52
N THR A 160 8.94 19.44 12.15
CA THR A 160 8.68 19.02 10.77
C THR A 160 8.50 20.23 9.85
N ASP A 161 9.11 20.19 8.67
CA ASP A 161 8.87 21.19 7.63
C ASP A 161 7.40 21.12 7.16
N PRO A 162 6.64 22.23 7.24
CA PRO A 162 5.23 22.26 6.81
C PRO A 162 5.01 21.79 5.37
N MET A 163 5.97 22.03 4.47
CA MET A 163 5.91 21.55 3.09
C MET A 163 5.96 20.01 3.03
N VAL A 164 6.82 19.38 3.82
CA VAL A 164 6.93 17.91 3.87
C VAL A 164 5.64 17.30 4.40
N PHE A 165 5.08 17.83 5.50
CA PHE A 165 3.79 17.39 6.01
C PHE A 165 2.67 17.55 4.97
N ALA A 166 2.58 18.72 4.33
CA ALA A 166 1.58 19.00 3.31
C ALA A 166 1.68 18.03 2.11
N LEU A 167 2.91 17.75 1.67
CA LEU A 167 3.15 16.77 0.60
C LEU A 167 2.75 15.35 1.03
N PHE A 168 3.08 14.91 2.26
CA PHE A 168 2.62 13.62 2.77
C PHE A 168 1.10 13.51 2.79
N LEU A 169 0.42 14.53 3.30
CA LEU A 169 -1.04 14.57 3.32
C LEU A 169 -1.60 14.55 1.89
N GLY A 170 -1.02 15.34 0.97
CA GLY A 170 -1.41 15.35 -0.44
C GLY A 170 -1.27 13.97 -1.09
N VAL A 171 -0.15 13.28 -0.88
CA VAL A 171 0.09 11.92 -1.39
C VAL A 171 -0.91 10.94 -0.79
N ALA A 172 -1.15 10.98 0.53
CA ALA A 172 -2.16 10.15 1.18
C ALA A 172 -3.56 10.35 0.57
N LEU A 173 -3.91 11.59 0.21
CA LEU A 173 -5.23 11.89 -0.34
C LEU A 173 -5.38 11.63 -1.84
N CYS A 174 -4.31 11.47 -2.60
CA CYS A 174 -4.41 11.30 -4.05
C CYS A 174 -4.45 9.84 -4.52
N VAL A 175 -3.94 8.89 -3.74
CA VAL A 175 -3.77 7.50 -4.16
C VAL A 175 -5.07 6.71 -4.06
N SER A 176 -5.27 5.74 -4.97
CA SER A 176 -6.33 4.72 -4.94
C SER A 176 -5.69 3.35 -4.64
N ALA A 177 -6.47 2.29 -4.38
CA ALA A 177 -5.92 0.98 -4.03
C ALA A 177 -6.47 -0.13 -4.95
N ILE A 178 -5.64 -0.63 -5.88
CA ILE A 178 -6.01 -1.72 -6.80
C ILE A 178 -6.64 -2.92 -6.08
N PRO A 179 -6.06 -3.49 -4.99
CA PRO A 179 -6.62 -4.71 -4.41
C PRO A 179 -8.05 -4.55 -3.90
N VAL A 180 -8.37 -3.38 -3.35
CA VAL A 180 -9.71 -3.06 -2.85
C VAL A 180 -10.68 -2.86 -4.02
N ILE A 181 -10.26 -2.11 -5.03
CA ILE A 181 -11.02 -1.85 -6.25
C ILE A 181 -11.31 -3.15 -7.01
N ALA A 182 -10.29 -3.96 -7.25
CA ALA A 182 -10.44 -5.24 -7.94
C ALA A 182 -11.44 -6.15 -7.23
N LYS A 183 -11.37 -6.23 -5.89
CA LYS A 183 -12.32 -6.99 -5.09
C LYS A 183 -13.75 -6.47 -5.25
N ILE A 184 -13.97 -5.16 -5.12
CA ILE A 184 -15.27 -4.53 -5.29
C ILE A 184 -15.84 -4.83 -6.69
N LEU A 185 -15.04 -4.67 -7.74
CA LEU A 185 -15.46 -4.93 -9.12
C LEU A 185 -15.81 -6.41 -9.35
N THR A 186 -15.05 -7.34 -8.75
CA THR A 186 -15.33 -8.79 -8.80
C THR A 186 -16.65 -9.11 -8.12
N GLU A 187 -16.85 -8.66 -6.88
CA GLU A 187 -18.06 -8.91 -6.09
C GLU A 187 -19.32 -8.31 -6.75
N MET A 188 -19.16 -7.21 -7.49
CA MET A 188 -20.23 -6.56 -8.23
C MET A 188 -20.42 -7.10 -9.65
N ARG A 189 -19.62 -8.07 -10.09
CA ARG A 189 -19.59 -8.59 -11.47
C ARG A 189 -19.43 -7.48 -12.51
N LEU A 190 -18.53 -6.52 -12.25
CA LEU A 190 -18.26 -5.40 -13.16
C LEU A 190 -16.94 -5.54 -13.92
N LEU A 191 -16.19 -6.64 -13.74
CA LEU A 191 -14.90 -6.83 -14.41
C LEU A 191 -15.03 -6.98 -15.93
N HIS A 192 -16.15 -7.54 -16.44
CA HIS A 192 -16.43 -7.65 -17.86
C HIS A 192 -16.88 -6.32 -18.50
N ARG A 193 -17.33 -5.37 -17.66
CA ARG A 193 -17.82 -4.06 -18.12
C ARG A 193 -16.66 -3.12 -18.48
N ASP A 194 -16.85 -2.30 -19.51
CA ASP A 194 -15.88 -1.27 -19.94
C ASP A 194 -15.54 -0.30 -18.82
N ILE A 195 -16.55 0.07 -18.03
CA ILE A 195 -16.34 0.94 -16.86
C ILE A 195 -15.48 0.27 -15.79
N GLY A 196 -15.67 -1.02 -15.53
CA GLY A 196 -14.86 -1.78 -14.59
C GLY A 196 -13.40 -1.90 -15.05
N GLN A 197 -13.21 -2.18 -16.33
CA GLN A 197 -11.90 -2.22 -16.98
C GLN A 197 -11.19 -0.86 -16.91
N LEU A 198 -11.91 0.23 -17.15
CA LEU A 198 -11.36 1.58 -17.11
C LEU A 198 -10.99 2.00 -15.67
N ILE A 199 -11.83 1.68 -14.66
CA ILE A 199 -11.52 1.89 -13.24
C ILE A 199 -10.23 1.14 -12.88
N LEU A 200 -10.12 -0.13 -13.26
CA LEU A 200 -8.97 -0.97 -12.95
C LEU A 200 -7.68 -0.43 -13.61
N SER A 201 -7.76 -0.07 -14.90
CA SER A 201 -6.62 0.51 -15.63
C SER A 201 -6.13 1.82 -15.02
N THR A 202 -7.07 2.67 -14.63
CA THR A 202 -6.76 3.96 -13.99
C THR A 202 -6.10 3.73 -12.62
N SER A 203 -6.61 2.77 -11.84
CA SER A 203 -6.05 2.43 -10.53
C SER A 203 -4.62 1.90 -10.62
N VAL A 204 -4.29 1.15 -11.68
CA VAL A 204 -2.91 0.69 -11.93
C VAL A 204 -1.97 1.87 -12.10
N ILE A 205 -2.38 2.90 -12.86
CA ILE A 205 -1.56 4.11 -13.02
C ILE A 205 -1.45 4.86 -11.69
N ASP A 206 -2.55 4.97 -10.95
CA ASP A 206 -2.59 5.62 -9.63
C ASP A 206 -1.65 4.93 -8.63
N ASP A 207 -1.62 3.60 -8.59
CA ASP A 207 -0.72 2.83 -7.72
C ASP A 207 0.75 3.10 -8.06
N VAL A 208 1.11 3.00 -9.35
CA VAL A 208 2.47 3.29 -9.82
C VAL A 208 2.87 4.71 -9.40
N ALA A 209 2.04 5.70 -9.72
CA ALA A 209 2.30 7.09 -9.36
C ALA A 209 2.40 7.28 -7.83
N GLY A 210 1.55 6.60 -7.06
CA GLY A 210 1.56 6.64 -5.60
C GLY A 210 2.88 6.19 -4.99
N TRP A 211 3.43 5.08 -5.48
CA TRP A 211 4.74 4.58 -5.01
C TRP A 211 5.87 5.56 -5.33
N PHE A 212 5.85 6.17 -6.52
CA PHE A 212 6.84 7.18 -6.89
C PHE A 212 6.71 8.45 -6.04
N LEU A 213 5.50 8.97 -5.87
CA LEU A 213 5.23 10.15 -5.04
C LEU A 213 5.65 9.93 -3.60
N LEU A 214 5.26 8.78 -3.00
CA LEU A 214 5.66 8.42 -1.65
C LEU A 214 7.19 8.39 -1.52
N SER A 215 7.88 7.76 -2.46
CA SER A 215 9.35 7.66 -2.42
C SER A 215 10.04 9.03 -2.50
N VAL A 216 9.52 9.93 -3.34
CA VAL A 216 10.05 11.30 -3.44
C VAL A 216 9.81 12.06 -2.13
N VAL A 217 8.60 11.99 -1.57
CA VAL A 217 8.26 12.73 -0.34
C VAL A 217 9.01 12.16 0.87
N SER A 218 9.19 10.82 0.94
CA SER A 218 10.02 10.18 1.98
C SER A 218 11.49 10.61 1.89
N ALA A 219 12.05 10.70 0.68
CA ALA A 219 13.41 11.19 0.48
C ALA A 219 13.56 12.66 0.89
N LEU A 220 12.54 13.50 0.61
CA LEU A 220 12.54 14.90 1.06
C LEU A 220 12.48 15.00 2.59
N ALA A 221 11.69 14.16 3.25
CA ALA A 221 11.59 14.11 4.70
C ALA A 221 12.93 13.77 5.36
N THR A 222 13.67 12.82 4.78
CA THR A 222 14.98 12.38 5.32
C THR A 222 16.13 13.33 5.00
N ALA A 223 16.08 14.03 3.86
CA ALA A 223 17.14 14.95 3.42
C ALA A 223 17.11 16.33 4.12
N GLY A 224 16.11 16.59 4.97
CA GLY A 224 15.94 17.90 5.62
C GLY A 224 15.71 19.01 4.59
N ALA A 225 14.58 19.04 3.99
CA ALA A 225 14.13 19.70 2.75
C ALA A 225 14.40 21.22 2.63
N ARG A 226 15.63 21.66 2.75
CA ARG A 226 15.97 23.10 2.64
C ARG A 226 16.42 23.56 1.26
N THR A 227 16.54 22.67 0.26
CA THR A 227 16.99 23.07 -1.07
C THR A 227 16.25 22.30 -2.16
N GLY A 228 15.79 23.00 -3.21
CA GLY A 228 15.29 22.41 -4.44
C GLY A 228 16.28 21.41 -5.10
N GLN A 229 17.56 21.50 -4.75
CA GLN A 229 18.58 20.53 -5.11
C GLN A 229 18.32 19.13 -4.54
N ALA A 230 17.85 19.01 -3.29
CA ALA A 230 17.54 17.71 -2.70
C ALA A 230 16.39 17.01 -3.45
N ALA A 231 15.35 17.76 -3.79
CA ALA A 231 14.23 17.25 -4.60
C ALA A 231 14.71 16.79 -5.99
N LEU A 232 15.54 17.61 -6.66
CA LEU A 232 16.06 17.28 -7.97
C LEU A 232 16.94 16.03 -7.93
N THR A 233 17.78 15.91 -6.90
CA THR A 233 18.65 14.75 -6.68
C THR A 233 17.81 13.49 -6.42
N ALA A 234 16.76 13.56 -5.59
CA ALA A 234 15.86 12.44 -5.35
C ALA A 234 15.17 11.98 -6.63
N ILE A 235 14.62 12.92 -7.42
CA ILE A 235 13.99 12.60 -8.71
C ILE A 235 15.01 11.99 -9.69
N ALA A 236 16.22 12.54 -9.77
CA ALA A 236 17.27 12.00 -10.63
C ALA A 236 17.71 10.59 -10.22
N LEU A 237 17.93 10.34 -8.93
CA LEU A 237 18.26 9.01 -8.40
C LEU A 237 17.13 8.01 -8.64
N LEU A 238 15.89 8.44 -8.46
CA LEU A 238 14.72 7.62 -8.76
C LEU A 238 14.65 7.26 -10.24
N ALA A 239 14.86 8.22 -11.13
CA ALA A 239 14.90 7.98 -12.58
C ALA A 239 16.04 7.02 -12.95
N VAL A 240 17.22 7.18 -12.36
CA VAL A 240 18.37 6.27 -12.55
C VAL A 240 18.03 4.87 -12.05
N PHE A 241 17.41 4.73 -10.87
CA PHE A 241 16.98 3.44 -10.32
C PHE A 241 16.00 2.74 -11.27
N VAL A 242 14.98 3.44 -11.75
CA VAL A 242 13.98 2.88 -12.69
C VAL A 242 14.64 2.47 -13.99
N LEU A 243 15.50 3.33 -14.58
CA LEU A 243 16.19 3.04 -15.81
C LEU A 243 17.13 1.83 -15.64
N ALA A 244 17.90 1.78 -14.56
CA ALA A 244 18.77 0.64 -14.24
C ALA A 244 17.95 -0.65 -14.05
N SER A 245 16.80 -0.56 -13.38
CA SER A 245 15.88 -1.69 -13.20
C SER A 245 15.34 -2.21 -14.53
N LEU A 246 14.98 -1.33 -15.46
CA LEU A 246 14.49 -1.71 -16.78
C LEU A 246 15.59 -2.27 -17.69
N LEU A 247 16.80 -1.73 -17.65
CA LEU A 247 17.90 -2.12 -18.55
C LEU A 247 18.68 -3.34 -18.01
N ILE A 248 19.05 -3.32 -16.74
CA ILE A 248 19.90 -4.32 -16.10
C ILE A 248 19.03 -5.27 -15.27
N GLY A 249 18.14 -4.73 -14.43
CA GLY A 249 17.28 -5.50 -13.53
C GLY A 249 16.40 -6.50 -14.28
N ARG A 250 15.82 -6.11 -15.42
CA ARG A 250 15.04 -7.01 -16.25
C ARG A 250 15.83 -8.24 -16.70
N ARG A 251 17.10 -8.04 -17.12
CA ARG A 251 17.98 -9.16 -17.54
C ARG A 251 18.36 -10.05 -16.36
N ALA A 252 18.69 -9.43 -15.23
CA ALA A 252 19.05 -10.14 -13.99
C ALA A 252 17.88 -10.98 -13.46
N VAL A 253 16.70 -10.38 -13.36
CA VAL A 253 15.47 -11.06 -12.96
C VAL A 253 15.17 -12.24 -13.89
N ALA A 254 15.17 -12.04 -15.20
CA ALA A 254 14.95 -13.11 -16.17
C ALA A 254 16.00 -14.23 -16.08
N ALA A 255 17.27 -13.91 -15.81
CA ALA A 255 18.31 -14.92 -15.61
C ALA A 255 18.10 -15.74 -14.34
N VAL A 256 17.74 -15.09 -13.21
CA VAL A 256 17.45 -15.78 -11.95
C VAL A 256 16.22 -16.65 -12.09
N LEU A 257 15.14 -16.18 -12.72
CA LEU A 257 13.92 -16.95 -12.93
C LEU A 257 14.18 -18.18 -13.81
N ARG A 258 14.93 -18.04 -14.90
CA ARG A 258 15.32 -19.17 -15.75
C ARG A 258 16.17 -20.19 -15.01
N LEU A 259 17.07 -19.73 -14.12
CA LEU A 259 17.88 -20.65 -13.31
C LEU A 259 17.01 -21.38 -12.29
N ALA A 260 16.08 -20.68 -11.64
CA ALA A 260 15.13 -21.27 -10.70
C ALA A 260 14.16 -22.24 -11.37
N ASP A 261 13.78 -22.00 -12.61
CA ASP A 261 12.88 -22.88 -13.39
C ASP A 261 13.54 -24.21 -13.81
N ARG A 262 14.87 -24.24 -13.96
CA ARG A 262 15.63 -25.48 -14.21
C ARG A 262 15.58 -26.45 -13.05
N GLY A 263 15.37 -25.96 -11.82
CA GLY A 263 15.12 -26.79 -10.64
C GLY A 263 13.70 -27.37 -10.68
N GLN A 264 13.55 -28.68 -10.49
CA GLN A 264 12.26 -29.38 -10.60
C GLN A 264 11.31 -29.07 -9.42
N GLY A 265 10.90 -27.80 -9.20
CA GLY A 265 9.92 -27.52 -8.15
C GLY A 265 9.60 -26.03 -7.93
N ASP A 266 8.38 -25.78 -7.52
CA ASP A 266 7.88 -24.41 -7.22
C ASP A 266 8.59 -23.80 -6.01
N ARG A 267 9.19 -24.62 -5.12
CA ARG A 267 9.93 -24.15 -3.94
C ARG A 267 11.11 -23.26 -4.31
N THR A 268 11.93 -23.65 -5.30
CA THR A 268 13.09 -22.88 -5.76
C THR A 268 12.65 -21.56 -6.38
N LEU A 269 11.55 -21.58 -7.14
CA LEU A 269 10.98 -20.39 -7.77
C LEU A 269 10.46 -19.41 -6.72
N ILE A 270 9.71 -19.90 -5.72
CA ILE A 270 9.19 -19.07 -4.61
C ILE A 270 10.35 -18.44 -3.84
N ALA A 271 11.39 -19.20 -3.50
CA ALA A 271 12.55 -18.69 -2.82
C ALA A 271 13.27 -17.62 -3.66
N ALA A 272 13.49 -17.86 -4.95
CA ALA A 272 14.13 -16.92 -5.85
C ALA A 272 13.35 -15.59 -5.97
N VAL A 273 12.02 -15.65 -6.12
CA VAL A 273 11.16 -14.47 -6.17
C VAL A 273 11.22 -13.69 -4.86
N THR A 274 11.15 -14.38 -3.72
CA THR A 274 11.27 -13.74 -2.40
C THR A 274 12.61 -13.04 -2.23
N VAL A 275 13.71 -13.70 -2.60
CA VAL A 275 15.06 -13.11 -2.56
C VAL A 275 15.15 -11.87 -3.46
N LEU A 276 14.59 -11.93 -4.66
CA LEU A 276 14.57 -10.78 -5.58
C LEU A 276 13.81 -9.59 -4.97
N PHE A 277 12.63 -9.82 -4.37
CA PHE A 277 11.88 -8.76 -3.68
C PHE A 277 12.71 -8.11 -2.58
N LEU A 278 13.35 -8.92 -1.73
CA LEU A 278 14.18 -8.43 -0.63
C LEU A 278 15.41 -7.64 -1.11
N LEU A 279 16.08 -8.12 -2.17
CA LEU A 279 17.25 -7.44 -2.71
C LEU A 279 16.88 -6.10 -3.37
N PHE A 280 15.81 -6.05 -4.16
CA PHE A 280 15.35 -4.79 -4.75
C PHE A 280 14.89 -3.79 -3.67
N ALA A 281 14.20 -4.28 -2.64
CA ALA A 281 13.82 -3.49 -1.48
C ALA A 281 15.04 -2.93 -0.73
N ALA A 282 16.06 -3.74 -0.53
CA ALA A 282 17.31 -3.31 0.10
C ALA A 282 18.03 -2.26 -0.73
N VAL A 283 18.07 -2.41 -2.06
CA VAL A 283 18.70 -1.43 -2.96
C VAL A 283 17.97 -0.09 -2.91
N THR A 284 16.63 -0.07 -2.99
CA THR A 284 15.89 1.20 -2.89
C THR A 284 16.06 1.85 -1.53
N HIS A 285 16.04 1.06 -0.46
CA HIS A 285 16.28 1.57 0.89
C HIS A 285 17.68 2.18 1.05
N ALA A 286 18.70 1.53 0.49
CA ALA A 286 20.07 2.05 0.49
C ALA A 286 20.24 3.36 -0.33
N LEU A 287 19.36 3.57 -1.31
CA LEU A 287 19.30 4.82 -2.10
C LEU A 287 18.50 5.93 -1.40
N GLY A 288 17.97 5.68 -0.20
CA GLY A 288 17.17 6.64 0.56
C GLY A 288 15.69 6.67 0.18
N PHE A 289 15.20 5.67 -0.59
CA PHE A 289 13.80 5.52 -0.94
C PHE A 289 13.09 4.47 -0.07
N GLU A 290 11.77 4.39 -0.17
CA GLU A 290 11.02 3.35 0.50
C GLU A 290 11.35 1.95 -0.07
N ALA A 291 11.61 1.00 0.83
CA ALA A 291 11.90 -0.40 0.48
C ALA A 291 10.79 -1.03 -0.37
N ILE A 292 9.56 -0.63 -0.12
CA ILE A 292 8.35 -1.11 -0.78
C ILE A 292 8.37 -0.80 -2.28
N LEU A 293 8.93 0.35 -2.69
CA LEU A 293 9.10 0.69 -4.12
C LEU A 293 9.96 -0.34 -4.85
N GLY A 294 11.05 -0.79 -4.23
CA GLY A 294 11.92 -1.81 -4.82
C GLY A 294 11.22 -3.12 -5.05
N ALA A 295 10.45 -3.59 -4.05
CA ALA A 295 9.63 -4.79 -4.18
C ALA A 295 8.58 -4.65 -5.30
N PHE A 296 7.91 -3.50 -5.39
CA PHE A 296 6.93 -3.21 -6.44
C PHE A 296 7.56 -3.25 -7.84
N VAL A 297 8.67 -2.54 -8.05
CA VAL A 297 9.39 -2.52 -9.33
C VAL A 297 9.88 -3.92 -9.70
N CYS A 298 10.42 -4.67 -8.74
CA CYS A 298 10.82 -6.06 -8.95
C CYS A 298 9.62 -6.92 -9.37
N GLY A 299 8.47 -6.76 -8.70
CA GLY A 299 7.22 -7.44 -9.06
C GLY A 299 6.80 -7.16 -10.50
N ALA A 300 6.83 -5.90 -10.91
CA ALA A 300 6.51 -5.48 -12.28
C ALA A 300 7.46 -6.12 -13.32
N LEU A 301 8.76 -6.22 -12.99
CA LEU A 301 9.74 -6.90 -13.84
C LEU A 301 9.47 -8.40 -13.94
N ILE A 302 9.12 -9.06 -12.82
CA ILE A 302 8.77 -10.47 -12.77
C ILE A 302 7.50 -10.74 -13.58
N GLY A 303 6.43 -9.95 -13.36
CA GLY A 303 5.15 -10.06 -14.07
C GLY A 303 5.26 -9.84 -15.58
N SER A 304 6.22 -9.01 -16.02
CA SER A 304 6.51 -8.78 -17.44
C SER A 304 7.38 -9.86 -18.10
N SER A 305 7.82 -10.88 -17.34
CA SER A 305 8.65 -11.97 -17.87
C SER A 305 7.77 -13.01 -18.58
N PRO A 306 7.98 -13.29 -19.90
CA PRO A 306 7.15 -14.22 -20.65
C PRO A 306 7.32 -15.68 -20.21
N ASP A 307 8.44 -16.00 -19.57
CA ASP A 307 8.80 -17.36 -19.18
C ASP A 307 8.13 -17.80 -17.86
N LEU A 308 7.54 -16.87 -17.09
CA LEU A 308 6.99 -17.14 -15.77
C LEU A 308 5.48 -17.39 -15.81
N LYS A 309 5.06 -18.59 -15.44
CA LYS A 309 3.65 -18.87 -15.11
C LYS A 309 3.37 -18.38 -13.68
N VAL A 310 2.76 -17.21 -13.55
CA VAL A 310 2.42 -16.59 -12.24
C VAL A 310 1.62 -17.55 -11.34
N ALA A 311 0.83 -18.45 -11.92
CA ALA A 311 0.09 -19.49 -11.19
C ALA A 311 0.98 -20.38 -10.29
N ARG A 312 2.25 -20.57 -10.61
CA ARG A 312 3.20 -21.33 -9.78
C ARG A 312 3.57 -20.62 -8.47
N LEU A 313 3.30 -19.32 -8.37
CA LEU A 313 3.48 -18.53 -7.16
C LEU A 313 2.22 -18.47 -6.28
N ALA A 314 1.15 -19.19 -6.66
CA ALA A 314 -0.10 -19.25 -5.89
C ALA A 314 0.10 -19.62 -4.40
N PRO A 315 1.01 -20.55 -4.01
CA PRO A 315 1.26 -20.83 -2.60
C PRO A 315 1.83 -19.62 -1.84
N LEU A 316 2.74 -18.85 -2.46
CA LEU A 316 3.27 -17.62 -1.87
C LEU A 316 2.16 -16.56 -1.75
N GLN A 317 1.36 -16.39 -2.79
CA GLN A 317 0.22 -15.47 -2.78
C GLN A 317 -0.75 -15.79 -1.65
N THR A 318 -1.12 -17.06 -1.53
CA THR A 318 -2.04 -17.51 -0.48
C THR A 318 -1.46 -17.24 0.91
N PHE A 319 -0.18 -17.54 1.14
CA PHE A 319 0.46 -17.29 2.43
C PHE A 319 0.54 -15.80 2.76
N VAL A 320 0.95 -14.97 1.80
CA VAL A 320 1.02 -13.52 1.99
C VAL A 320 -0.37 -12.95 2.27
N ALA A 321 -1.37 -13.33 1.49
CA ALA A 321 -2.74 -12.81 1.65
C ALA A 321 -3.44 -13.32 2.91
N ALA A 322 -3.21 -14.58 3.31
CA ALA A 322 -3.90 -15.18 4.45
C ALA A 322 -3.21 -14.95 5.81
N VAL A 323 -1.90 -14.68 5.81
CA VAL A 323 -1.12 -14.58 7.06
C VAL A 323 -0.46 -13.22 7.21
N LEU A 324 0.35 -12.83 6.24
CA LEU A 324 1.21 -11.66 6.40
C LEU A 324 0.45 -10.34 6.23
N ALA A 325 -0.45 -10.25 5.25
CA ALA A 325 -1.25 -9.04 5.04
C ALA A 325 -2.19 -8.74 6.23
N PRO A 326 -2.94 -9.69 6.79
CA PRO A 326 -3.73 -9.46 8.00
C PRO A 326 -2.89 -9.00 9.20
N ILE A 327 -1.68 -9.55 9.38
CA ILE A 327 -0.77 -9.10 10.44
C ILE A 327 -0.35 -7.64 10.21
N PHE A 328 0.02 -7.28 8.97
CA PHE A 328 0.38 -5.91 8.63
C PHE A 328 -0.76 -4.94 8.93
N PHE A 329 -1.99 -5.24 8.50
CA PHE A 329 -3.14 -4.35 8.74
C PHE A 329 -3.52 -4.27 10.21
N ALA A 330 -3.48 -5.39 10.93
CA ALA A 330 -3.69 -5.38 12.37
C ALA A 330 -2.60 -4.55 13.08
N THR A 331 -1.33 -4.66 12.68
CA THR A 331 -0.25 -3.82 13.23
C THR A 331 -0.46 -2.35 12.90
N ALA A 332 -0.96 -2.01 11.72
CA ALA A 332 -1.34 -0.65 11.38
C ALA A 332 -2.50 -0.15 12.28
N GLY A 333 -3.49 -0.99 12.53
CA GLY A 333 -4.59 -0.69 13.45
C GLY A 333 -4.13 -0.48 14.90
N LEU A 334 -3.10 -1.21 15.37
CA LEU A 334 -2.49 -1.01 16.69
C LEU A 334 -1.90 0.41 16.90
N ARG A 335 -1.54 1.09 15.83
CA ARG A 335 -0.97 2.45 15.88
C ARG A 335 -2.05 3.55 15.85
N MET A 336 -3.30 3.17 15.60
CA MET A 336 -4.41 4.12 15.62
C MET A 336 -4.84 4.39 17.06
N ASP A 337 -5.04 5.65 17.37
CA ASP A 337 -5.66 6.08 18.60
C ASP A 337 -6.91 6.93 18.31
N LEU A 338 -8.06 6.31 18.41
CA LEU A 338 -9.34 6.99 18.19
C LEU A 338 -9.67 8.00 19.28
N THR A 339 -9.00 7.95 20.44
CA THR A 339 -9.20 8.93 21.52
C THR A 339 -8.68 10.31 21.14
N GLU A 340 -7.73 10.40 20.19
CA GLU A 340 -7.28 11.68 19.62
C GLU A 340 -8.43 12.47 18.97
N LEU A 341 -9.45 11.79 18.47
CA LEU A 341 -10.66 12.43 17.90
C LEU A 341 -11.56 13.07 18.95
N ALA A 342 -11.33 12.81 20.23
CA ALA A 342 -12.03 13.53 21.32
C ALA A 342 -11.59 15.02 21.39
N ASN A 343 -10.42 15.36 20.85
CA ASN A 343 -10.01 16.75 20.66
C ASN A 343 -10.81 17.38 19.50
N PRO A 344 -11.63 18.43 19.76
CA PRO A 344 -12.45 19.05 18.71
C PRO A 344 -11.66 19.60 17.53
N VAL A 345 -10.41 20.03 17.76
CA VAL A 345 -9.51 20.56 16.72
C VAL A 345 -9.10 19.43 15.78
N VAL A 346 -8.70 18.28 16.32
CA VAL A 346 -8.33 17.09 15.55
C VAL A 346 -9.54 16.53 14.80
N LEU A 347 -10.70 16.44 15.46
CA LEU A 347 -11.93 16.00 14.83
C LEU A 347 -12.34 16.93 13.67
N GLY A 348 -12.32 18.23 13.88
CA GLY A 348 -12.65 19.21 12.84
C GLY A 348 -11.70 19.14 11.66
N ALA A 349 -10.39 19.05 11.91
CA ALA A 349 -9.38 18.83 10.87
C ALA A 349 -9.59 17.50 10.15
N GLY A 350 -9.88 16.41 10.87
CA GLY A 350 -10.17 15.09 10.31
C GLY A 350 -11.39 15.10 9.38
N LEU A 351 -12.48 15.77 9.78
CA LEU A 351 -13.67 15.91 8.93
C LEU A 351 -13.38 16.75 7.68
N LEU A 352 -12.57 17.80 7.80
CA LEU A 352 -12.12 18.59 6.64
C LEU A 352 -11.28 17.74 5.69
N VAL A 353 -10.30 16.98 6.21
CA VAL A 353 -9.48 16.06 5.42
C VAL A 353 -10.35 15.03 4.71
N LEU A 354 -11.32 14.41 5.39
CA LEU A 354 -12.26 13.47 4.80
C LEU A 354 -13.09 14.11 3.68
N ALA A 355 -13.66 15.28 3.93
CA ALA A 355 -14.47 15.99 2.93
C ALA A 355 -13.64 16.34 1.69
N VAL A 356 -12.42 16.84 1.86
CA VAL A 356 -11.52 17.18 0.77
C VAL A 356 -11.03 15.93 0.05
N ALA A 357 -10.77 14.84 0.75
CA ALA A 357 -10.39 13.56 0.17
C ALA A 357 -11.47 13.04 -0.79
N ILE A 358 -12.73 13.04 -0.35
CA ILE A 358 -13.89 12.60 -1.16
C ILE A 358 -14.10 13.58 -2.32
N ALA A 359 -14.26 14.86 -2.04
CA ALA A 359 -14.54 15.87 -3.05
C ALA A 359 -13.43 15.97 -4.10
N GLY A 360 -12.17 15.93 -3.68
CA GLY A 360 -11.01 15.99 -4.57
C GLY A 360 -10.93 14.80 -5.50
N LYS A 361 -11.15 13.57 -4.99
CA LYS A 361 -11.10 12.36 -5.82
C LYS A 361 -12.26 12.31 -6.81
N PHE A 362 -13.48 12.62 -6.37
CA PHE A 362 -14.63 12.72 -7.28
C PHE A 362 -14.45 13.82 -8.31
N ALA A 363 -14.03 15.02 -7.92
CA ALA A 363 -13.80 16.13 -8.84
C ALA A 363 -12.71 15.80 -9.87
N GLY A 364 -11.59 15.23 -9.42
CA GLY A 364 -10.48 14.85 -10.29
C GLY A 364 -10.89 13.76 -11.30
N ALA A 365 -11.49 12.66 -10.83
CA ALA A 365 -11.96 11.58 -11.67
C ALA A 365 -13.05 12.05 -12.64
N TYR A 366 -14.02 12.87 -12.17
CA TYR A 366 -15.06 13.43 -13.00
C TYR A 366 -14.50 14.33 -14.11
N LEU A 367 -13.59 15.23 -13.76
CA LEU A 367 -12.93 16.11 -14.72
C LEU A 367 -12.18 15.30 -15.80
N GLY A 368 -11.38 14.32 -15.40
CA GLY A 368 -10.65 13.46 -16.33
C GLY A 368 -11.57 12.65 -17.24
N ALA A 369 -12.65 12.11 -16.69
CA ALA A 369 -13.65 11.39 -17.45
C ALA A 369 -14.33 12.31 -18.49
N ARG A 370 -14.64 13.55 -18.13
CA ARG A 370 -15.22 14.53 -19.05
C ARG A 370 -14.24 14.95 -20.16
N ILE A 371 -12.96 15.11 -19.84
CA ILE A 371 -11.88 15.34 -20.83
C ILE A 371 -11.78 14.13 -21.77
N ALA A 372 -11.90 12.90 -21.23
CA ALA A 372 -11.92 11.65 -22.00
C ALA A 372 -13.25 11.39 -22.72
N ARG A 373 -14.18 12.37 -22.75
CA ARG A 373 -15.50 12.32 -23.40
C ARG A 373 -16.43 11.21 -22.88
N ARG A 374 -16.27 10.81 -21.62
CA ARG A 374 -17.15 9.85 -20.95
C ARG A 374 -18.47 10.52 -20.52
N THR A 375 -19.52 9.72 -20.39
CA THR A 375 -20.83 10.17 -19.92
C THR A 375 -20.76 10.60 -18.44
N ARG A 376 -21.79 11.32 -17.97
CA ARG A 376 -21.86 11.73 -16.56
C ARG A 376 -21.94 10.55 -15.58
N TRP A 377 -22.58 9.44 -15.98
CA TRP A 377 -22.72 8.27 -15.15
C TRP A 377 -21.44 7.45 -15.09
N GLU A 378 -20.71 7.32 -16.21
CA GLU A 378 -19.37 6.75 -16.22
C GLU A 378 -18.41 7.60 -15.36
N ALA A 379 -18.48 8.94 -15.44
CA ALA A 379 -17.67 9.83 -14.62
C ALA A 379 -17.95 9.68 -13.12
N LEU A 380 -19.22 9.49 -12.73
CA LEU A 380 -19.59 9.21 -11.35
C LEU A 380 -19.13 7.82 -10.91
N ALA A 381 -19.25 6.80 -11.76
CA ALA A 381 -18.78 5.45 -11.48
C ALA A 381 -17.24 5.42 -11.30
N LEU A 382 -16.50 6.14 -12.15
CA LEU A 382 -15.05 6.33 -12.00
C LEU A 382 -14.71 7.02 -10.68
N GLY A 383 -15.42 8.11 -10.34
CA GLY A 383 -15.23 8.79 -9.04
C GLY A 383 -15.48 7.87 -7.87
N ALA A 384 -16.56 7.08 -7.91
CA ALA A 384 -16.89 6.14 -6.84
C ALA A 384 -15.86 5.00 -6.73
N GLY A 385 -15.48 4.39 -7.86
CA GLY A 385 -14.50 3.30 -7.88
C GLY A 385 -13.12 3.77 -7.42
N LEU A 386 -12.61 4.87 -7.96
CA LEU A 386 -11.29 5.42 -7.62
C LEU A 386 -11.23 6.07 -6.23
N ASN A 387 -12.38 6.39 -5.62
CA ASN A 387 -12.42 6.84 -4.23
C ASN A 387 -12.20 5.68 -3.23
N SER A 388 -12.19 4.42 -3.69
CA SER A 388 -11.83 3.28 -2.85
C SER A 388 -10.34 3.33 -2.54
N ARG A 389 -10.02 3.46 -1.28
CA ARG A 389 -8.67 3.58 -0.73
C ARG A 389 -8.33 2.32 0.05
N GLY A 390 -7.09 2.16 0.51
CA GLY A 390 -6.74 0.97 1.27
C GLY A 390 -5.25 0.83 1.54
N VAL A 391 -4.64 -0.23 1.00
CA VAL A 391 -3.28 -0.67 1.33
C VAL A 391 -2.26 0.46 1.23
N ILE A 392 -2.24 1.19 0.10
CA ILE A 392 -1.22 2.23 -0.14
C ILE A 392 -1.39 3.40 0.82
N GLU A 393 -2.61 3.82 1.10
CA GLU A 393 -2.86 4.92 2.03
C GLU A 393 -2.41 4.58 3.46
N VAL A 394 -2.70 3.35 3.92
CA VAL A 394 -2.19 2.85 5.20
C VAL A 394 -0.66 2.83 5.22
N ILE A 395 -0.03 2.43 4.12
CA ILE A 395 1.44 2.44 4.00
C ILE A 395 1.98 3.88 4.02
N VAL A 396 1.38 4.81 3.29
CA VAL A 396 1.76 6.23 3.32
C VAL A 396 1.69 6.78 4.74
N ALA A 397 0.59 6.49 5.46
CA ALA A 397 0.43 6.90 6.85
C ALA A 397 1.50 6.28 7.76
N MET A 398 1.77 4.97 7.63
CA MET A 398 2.81 4.25 8.38
C MET A 398 4.21 4.83 8.13
N VAL A 399 4.53 5.13 6.89
CA VAL A 399 5.82 5.74 6.52
C VAL A 399 5.94 7.13 7.12
N GLY A 400 4.89 7.97 7.01
CA GLY A 400 4.87 9.30 7.59
C GLY A 400 5.03 9.30 9.11
N LEU A 401 4.40 8.34 9.79
CA LEU A 401 4.56 8.14 11.24
C LEU A 401 5.99 7.70 11.59
N ARG A 402 6.55 6.74 10.85
CA ARG A 402 7.92 6.23 11.05
C ARG A 402 8.98 7.31 10.83
N LEU A 403 8.79 8.18 9.85
CA LEU A 403 9.71 9.29 9.56
C LEU A 403 9.54 10.48 10.51
N GLY A 404 8.60 10.41 11.46
CA GLY A 404 8.33 11.49 12.39
C GLY A 404 7.73 12.72 11.72
N VAL A 405 7.04 12.57 10.59
CA VAL A 405 6.31 13.65 9.90
C VAL A 405 4.89 13.78 10.44
N LEU A 406 4.24 12.62 10.65
CA LEU A 406 2.87 12.53 11.14
C LEU A 406 2.84 12.22 12.63
N THR A 407 1.91 12.88 13.35
CA THR A 407 1.55 12.48 14.72
C THR A 407 0.61 11.27 14.72
N THR A 408 0.33 10.70 15.89
CA THR A 408 -0.70 9.66 16.03
C THR A 408 -2.06 10.17 15.59
N ALA A 409 -2.39 11.43 15.85
CA ALA A 409 -3.62 12.07 15.44
C ALA A 409 -3.77 12.11 13.90
N SER A 410 -2.77 12.64 13.19
CA SER A 410 -2.79 12.69 11.72
C SER A 410 -2.76 11.30 11.08
N TYR A 411 -2.00 10.37 11.65
CA TYR A 411 -2.02 8.97 11.24
C TYR A 411 -3.43 8.36 11.35
N THR A 412 -4.07 8.54 12.52
CA THR A 412 -5.42 8.03 12.77
C THR A 412 -6.43 8.63 11.79
N VAL A 413 -6.35 9.94 11.54
CA VAL A 413 -7.21 10.61 10.55
C VAL A 413 -7.04 10.04 9.15
N ILE A 414 -5.81 9.88 8.67
CA ILE A 414 -5.54 9.36 7.32
C ILE A 414 -6.07 7.93 7.16
N VAL A 415 -5.80 7.04 8.14
CA VAL A 415 -6.30 5.66 8.07
C VAL A 415 -7.82 5.61 8.18
N LEU A 416 -8.44 6.48 8.98
CA LEU A 416 -9.90 6.57 9.06
C LEU A 416 -10.51 7.05 7.73
N VAL A 417 -9.87 7.98 7.03
CA VAL A 417 -10.27 8.39 5.66
C VAL A 417 -10.27 7.18 4.72
N ALA A 418 -9.22 6.34 4.76
CA ALA A 418 -9.16 5.11 3.96
C ALA A 418 -10.33 4.17 4.27
N VAL A 419 -10.64 3.97 5.54
CA VAL A 419 -11.76 3.13 5.99
C VAL A 419 -13.09 3.67 5.45
N VAL A 420 -13.40 4.94 5.72
CA VAL A 420 -14.68 5.56 5.35
C VAL A 420 -14.88 5.56 3.84
N THR A 421 -13.87 5.97 3.08
CA THR A 421 -13.96 6.04 1.61
C THR A 421 -14.10 4.66 0.98
N SER A 422 -13.44 3.63 1.52
CA SER A 422 -13.59 2.24 1.05
C SER A 422 -14.98 1.68 1.33
N MET A 423 -15.62 2.07 2.44
CA MET A 423 -17.01 1.69 2.74
C MET A 423 -18.01 2.41 1.81
N MET A 424 -17.71 3.63 1.39
CA MET A 424 -18.57 4.41 0.50
C MET A 424 -18.54 3.93 -0.96
N ALA A 425 -17.42 3.36 -1.41
CA ALA A 425 -17.20 3.03 -2.80
C ALA A 425 -18.23 2.01 -3.37
N PRO A 426 -18.53 0.85 -2.73
CA PRO A 426 -19.45 -0.14 -3.29
C PRO A 426 -20.88 0.39 -3.53
N PRO A 427 -21.56 1.06 -2.57
CA PRO A 427 -22.92 1.55 -2.79
C PRO A 427 -22.98 2.64 -3.86
N LEU A 428 -22.01 3.56 -3.89
CA LEU A 428 -21.96 4.62 -4.88
C LEU A 428 -21.65 4.09 -6.29
N LEU A 429 -20.74 3.14 -6.39
CA LEU A 429 -20.42 2.50 -7.66
C LEU A 429 -21.62 1.71 -8.19
N ARG A 430 -22.33 0.97 -7.34
CA ARG A 430 -23.56 0.25 -7.70
C ARG A 430 -24.62 1.20 -8.25
N PHE A 431 -24.84 2.31 -7.56
CA PHE A 431 -25.80 3.33 -7.97
C PHE A 431 -25.43 3.95 -9.34
N ALA A 432 -24.16 4.25 -9.60
CA ALA A 432 -23.73 4.84 -10.85
C ALA A 432 -23.73 3.80 -12.00
N ALA A 433 -23.22 2.59 -11.76
CA ALA A 433 -23.12 1.52 -12.75
C ALA A 433 -24.50 1.04 -13.23
N SER A 434 -25.52 1.02 -12.37
CA SER A 434 -26.89 0.65 -12.77
C SER A 434 -27.53 1.59 -13.80
N ARG A 435 -26.93 2.74 -14.04
CA ARG A 435 -27.40 3.75 -15.02
C ARG A 435 -26.58 3.81 -16.30
N ILE A 436 -25.64 2.88 -16.44
CA ILE A 436 -24.81 2.72 -17.64
C ILE A 436 -25.34 1.51 -18.40
N ALA A 437 -25.89 1.72 -19.59
CA ALA A 437 -26.35 0.63 -20.43
C ALA A 437 -25.17 -0.26 -20.86
N PRO A 438 -25.32 -1.60 -20.85
CA PRO A 438 -24.29 -2.49 -21.36
C PRO A 438 -24.13 -2.32 -22.88
N THR A 439 -22.90 -2.48 -23.38
CA THR A 439 -22.59 -2.56 -24.80
C THR A 439 -22.68 -3.99 -25.29
N GLU A 440 -22.79 -4.20 -26.62
CA GLU A 440 -22.83 -5.56 -27.20
C GLU A 440 -21.55 -6.34 -26.86
N ASP A 441 -20.39 -5.68 -26.91
CA ASP A 441 -19.09 -6.29 -26.56
C ASP A 441 -19.00 -6.69 -25.08
N GLU A 442 -19.66 -5.95 -24.18
CA GLU A 442 -19.73 -6.28 -22.76
C GLU A 442 -20.55 -7.54 -22.51
N VAL A 443 -21.64 -7.74 -23.26
CA VAL A 443 -22.49 -8.94 -23.15
C VAL A 443 -21.69 -10.20 -23.58
N VAL A 444 -20.96 -10.10 -24.68
CA VAL A 444 -20.10 -11.21 -25.16
C VAL A 444 -19.00 -11.54 -24.12
N ARG A 445 -18.43 -10.51 -23.50
CA ARG A 445 -17.43 -10.72 -22.43
C ARG A 445 -18.05 -11.33 -21.18
N GLU A 446 -19.27 -10.99 -20.83
CA GLU A 446 -19.99 -11.59 -19.69
C GLU A 446 -20.16 -13.09 -19.90
N GLU A 447 -20.64 -13.51 -21.06
CA GLU A 447 -20.81 -14.92 -21.43
C GLU A 447 -19.47 -15.68 -21.34
N PHE A 448 -18.36 -15.04 -21.75
CA PHE A 448 -17.03 -15.64 -21.63
C PHE A 448 -16.57 -15.84 -20.18
N PHE A 449 -16.80 -14.86 -19.31
CA PHE A 449 -16.47 -14.98 -17.88
C PHE A 449 -17.34 -16.05 -17.21
N ASP A 450 -18.63 -16.11 -17.49
CA ASP A 450 -19.54 -17.13 -16.95
C ASP A 450 -19.17 -18.55 -17.41
N ALA A 451 -18.69 -18.69 -18.65
CA ALA A 451 -18.18 -19.97 -19.17
C ALA A 451 -16.90 -20.43 -18.45
N LEU A 452 -16.06 -19.50 -17.99
CA LEU A 452 -14.84 -19.83 -17.22
C LEU A 452 -15.14 -20.24 -15.77
N GLU A 453 -16.23 -19.74 -15.19
CA GLU A 453 -16.66 -20.07 -13.82
C GLU A 453 -17.41 -21.41 -13.76
N THR A 454 -17.89 -21.95 -14.89
CA THR A 454 -18.65 -23.20 -14.94
C THR A 454 -17.70 -24.38 -15.20
N PRO A 455 -17.46 -25.29 -14.22
CA PRO A 455 -16.57 -26.42 -14.42
C PRO A 455 -17.12 -27.37 -15.51
N GLY A 456 -16.41 -27.48 -16.64
CA GLY A 456 -16.69 -28.46 -17.68
C GLY A 456 -17.07 -27.91 -19.06
N GLN A 457 -17.24 -26.61 -19.23
CA GLN A 457 -17.39 -25.99 -20.55
C GLN A 457 -16.08 -25.33 -20.99
N THR A 458 -15.35 -25.95 -21.88
CA THR A 458 -14.27 -25.27 -22.61
C THR A 458 -14.90 -24.34 -23.63
N PRO A 459 -14.66 -23.00 -23.55
CA PRO A 459 -15.17 -22.08 -24.55
C PRO A 459 -14.72 -22.47 -25.95
N ASP A 460 -15.61 -22.41 -26.90
CA ASP A 460 -15.32 -22.73 -28.31
C ASP A 460 -14.16 -21.85 -28.81
N LYS A 461 -13.22 -22.41 -29.56
CA LYS A 461 -12.02 -21.70 -30.03
C LYS A 461 -12.34 -20.42 -30.81
N GLN A 462 -13.50 -20.36 -31.47
CA GLN A 462 -13.97 -19.14 -32.13
C GLN A 462 -14.31 -18.02 -31.14
N PHE A 463 -14.92 -18.33 -30.00
CA PHE A 463 -15.21 -17.37 -28.94
C PHE A 463 -13.93 -16.76 -28.32
N VAL A 464 -12.90 -17.58 -28.15
CA VAL A 464 -11.61 -17.12 -27.58
C VAL A 464 -10.91 -16.10 -28.49
N THR A 465 -11.08 -16.21 -29.81
CA THR A 465 -10.47 -15.29 -30.77
C THR A 465 -11.21 -13.97 -30.79
N THR A 466 -12.54 -13.98 -30.81
CA THR A 466 -13.36 -12.76 -30.80
C THR A 466 -13.25 -11.97 -29.47
N ALA A 467 -13.20 -12.66 -28.33
CA ALA A 467 -13.01 -12.04 -27.02
C ALA A 467 -11.61 -11.48 -26.78
N LYS A 468 -10.60 -11.90 -27.58
CA LYS A 468 -9.25 -11.32 -27.54
C LYS A 468 -9.09 -10.09 -28.44
N GLU A 469 -9.96 -9.94 -29.43
CA GLU A 469 -9.96 -8.82 -30.38
C GLU A 469 -10.88 -7.68 -29.92
N ALA A 470 -11.88 -7.94 -29.08
CA ALA A 470 -12.76 -6.97 -28.40
C ALA A 470 -12.14 -6.51 -27.06
#